data_ebf1a94600607a012dd1cb4f7923cf32
#
_entry.id   ebf1a94600607a012dd1cb4f7923cf32
#
_cell.length_a   1.000
_cell.length_b   1.000
_cell.length_c   1.000
_cell.angle_alpha   90.00
_cell.angle_beta   90.00
_cell.angle_gamma   90.00
#
_symmetry.space_group_name_H-M   'P 1'
#
loop_
_entity.id
_entity.type
_entity.pdbx_description
1 polymer ?
#
loop_
_entity_poly.entity_id
_entity_poly.type
_entity_poly.pdbx_seq_one_letter_code
_entity_poly.pdbx_strand_id
1 'polypeptide(L)'
;MKLPLLTICLTLVAAAAQASDVNLTADQKVEWHQKSQKIVAVGNAVATKDDMNIKADRLIGYYAGRQNTAKGKSKITKVEARGNVAMHSPKADAFGSAMDYDLVQDVVILRGEPAKIKTDTETISAEDNITYYPSQQKAVAFGNVIAVDKDSNRIFADKMVAYFIKGGNNDNTSGLTLDKVEISGNVKIKTPNADVSSDRGTYLPRTGKIKLYDHIVIEQNGNILKGDLAETDLNTGIS
;
A
#
# COMPACT_ATOMS: atom_id res chain seq x y z
N MET A 1 -12.50 3.97 27.59
CA MET A 1 -11.06 3.71 27.32
C MET A 1 -10.84 3.97 25.84
N LYS A 2 -10.12 5.03 25.45
CA LYS A 2 -9.92 5.35 24.03
C LYS A 2 -8.76 4.48 23.49
N LEU A 3 -9.06 3.41 22.77
CA LEU A 3 -8.04 2.81 21.90
C LEU A 3 -7.72 3.83 20.79
N PRO A 4 -6.44 4.11 20.53
CA PRO A 4 -6.08 4.96 19.42
C PRO A 4 -6.52 4.32 18.10
N LEU A 5 -7.10 5.14 17.27
CA LEU A 5 -7.67 4.77 15.98
C LEU A 5 -6.53 4.38 15.02
N LEU A 6 -6.49 3.12 14.61
CA LEU A 6 -5.63 2.68 13.51
C LEU A 6 -6.28 3.17 12.20
N THR A 7 -5.88 4.35 11.75
CA THR A 7 -6.40 4.93 10.50
C THR A 7 -5.47 4.56 9.37
N ILE A 8 -5.65 3.37 8.77
CA ILE A 8 -4.83 2.92 7.63
C ILE A 8 -5.21 3.74 6.40
N CYS A 9 -4.41 4.73 6.08
CA CYS A 9 -4.60 5.58 4.91
C CYS A 9 -3.59 5.23 3.81
N LEU A 10 -3.75 4.06 3.18
CA LEU A 10 -2.92 3.63 2.05
C LEU A 10 -3.52 4.17 0.74
N THR A 11 -3.23 5.41 0.39
CA THR A 11 -3.61 5.93 -0.91
C THR A 11 -2.44 5.86 -1.87
N LEU A 12 -2.23 4.70 -2.47
CA LEU A 12 -1.41 4.59 -3.67
C LEU A 12 -2.24 5.17 -4.82
N VAL A 13 -1.89 6.36 -5.29
CA VAL A 13 -2.65 7.03 -6.36
C VAL A 13 -2.37 6.33 -7.68
N ALA A 14 -3.37 5.61 -8.20
CA ALA A 14 -3.46 5.33 -9.62
C ALA A 14 -3.81 6.63 -10.34
N ALA A 15 -2.82 7.39 -10.78
CA ALA A 15 -3.06 8.49 -11.69
C ALA A 15 -3.56 7.92 -13.01
N ALA A 16 -4.84 8.14 -13.31
CA ALA A 16 -5.42 7.86 -14.62
C ALA A 16 -4.49 8.46 -15.68
N ALA A 17 -4.17 7.67 -16.71
CA ALA A 17 -3.25 8.00 -17.78
C ALA A 17 -3.80 9.15 -18.65
N GLN A 18 -3.74 10.37 -18.13
CA GLN A 18 -3.68 11.56 -18.97
C GLN A 18 -2.22 11.77 -19.33
N ALA A 19 -1.94 12.16 -20.56
CA ALA A 19 -0.60 12.34 -21.10
C ALA A 19 0.07 13.58 -20.46
N SER A 20 0.44 13.48 -19.20
CA SER A 20 1.41 14.38 -18.56
C SER A 20 2.81 13.83 -18.86
N ASP A 21 3.72 14.73 -19.17
CA ASP A 21 5.09 14.36 -19.51
C ASP A 21 5.77 13.76 -18.27
N VAL A 22 6.25 12.50 -18.38
CA VAL A 22 7.09 11.88 -17.37
C VAL A 22 8.52 12.38 -17.58
N ASN A 23 9.07 13.03 -16.59
CA ASN A 23 10.48 13.41 -16.58
C ASN A 23 11.31 12.22 -16.06
N LEU A 24 12.32 11.79 -16.83
CA LEU A 24 13.21 10.68 -16.47
C LEU A 24 14.65 11.18 -16.47
N THR A 25 15.34 11.03 -15.34
CA THR A 25 16.75 11.36 -15.16
C THR A 25 17.53 10.19 -14.60
N ALA A 26 18.85 10.17 -14.80
CA ALA A 26 19.75 9.17 -14.21
C ALA A 26 21.19 9.72 -14.23
N ASP A 27 22.03 9.28 -13.27
CA ASP A 27 23.41 9.77 -13.13
C ASP A 27 24.36 9.13 -14.17
N GLN A 28 24.11 7.87 -14.58
CA GLN A 28 25.03 7.16 -15.47
C GLN A 28 24.58 7.22 -16.91
N LYS A 29 23.34 6.77 -17.21
CA LYS A 29 22.84 6.77 -18.59
C LYS A 29 21.33 6.65 -18.66
N VAL A 30 20.76 7.18 -19.74
CA VAL A 30 19.40 6.92 -20.21
C VAL A 30 19.52 6.41 -21.66
N GLU A 31 19.02 5.19 -21.90
CA GLU A 31 19.09 4.53 -23.20
C GLU A 31 17.68 4.28 -23.77
N TRP A 32 17.49 4.59 -25.02
CA TRP A 32 16.26 4.30 -25.74
C TRP A 32 16.44 3.13 -26.71
N HIS A 33 15.84 2.01 -26.37
CA HIS A 33 15.89 0.78 -27.15
C HIS A 33 14.64 0.67 -28.06
N GLN A 34 14.69 1.24 -29.25
CA GLN A 34 13.55 1.29 -30.17
C GLN A 34 13.04 -0.10 -30.58
N LYS A 35 13.94 -1.06 -30.88
CA LYS A 35 13.56 -2.41 -31.29
C LYS A 35 12.84 -3.19 -30.19
N SER A 36 13.24 -3.05 -28.95
CA SER A 36 12.63 -3.70 -27.79
C SER A 36 11.61 -2.83 -27.07
N GLN A 37 11.27 -1.67 -27.62
CA GLN A 37 10.24 -0.75 -27.15
C GLN A 37 10.37 -0.43 -25.65
N LYS A 38 11.57 -0.08 -25.20
CA LYS A 38 11.84 0.27 -23.80
C LYS A 38 12.81 1.43 -23.67
N ILE A 39 12.68 2.14 -22.56
CA ILE A 39 13.64 3.14 -22.08
C ILE A 39 14.27 2.58 -20.81
N VAL A 40 15.58 2.67 -20.68
CA VAL A 40 16.34 2.19 -19.52
C VAL A 40 17.12 3.36 -18.95
N ALA A 41 16.94 3.66 -17.69
CA ALA A 41 17.70 4.63 -16.92
C ALA A 41 18.51 3.90 -15.83
N VAL A 42 19.79 4.21 -15.67
CA VAL A 42 20.72 3.53 -14.76
C VAL A 42 21.50 4.54 -13.94
N GLY A 43 21.64 4.26 -12.65
CA GLY A 43 22.36 5.08 -11.67
C GLY A 43 21.45 6.15 -11.08
N ASN A 44 21.00 5.94 -9.83
CA ASN A 44 20.07 6.85 -9.12
C ASN A 44 18.95 7.38 -10.03
N ALA A 45 18.37 6.47 -10.82
CA ALA A 45 17.36 6.83 -11.80
C ALA A 45 16.10 7.37 -11.09
N VAL A 46 15.57 8.49 -11.60
CA VAL A 46 14.37 9.13 -11.06
C VAL A 46 13.36 9.36 -12.19
N ALA A 47 12.15 8.86 -12.00
CA ALA A 47 11.00 9.17 -12.83
C ALA A 47 10.03 10.04 -12.04
N THR A 48 9.69 11.22 -12.56
CA THR A 48 8.77 12.17 -11.91
C THR A 48 7.56 12.40 -12.80
N LYS A 49 6.39 12.35 -12.21
CA LYS A 49 5.13 12.70 -12.84
C LYS A 49 4.23 13.39 -11.81
N ASP A 50 3.84 14.64 -12.10
CA ASP A 50 3.06 15.47 -11.16
C ASP A 50 3.78 15.52 -9.78
N ASP A 51 3.08 15.26 -8.69
CA ASP A 51 3.62 15.24 -7.33
C ASP A 51 4.19 13.84 -6.93
N MET A 52 4.33 12.92 -7.87
CA MET A 52 4.86 11.58 -7.63
C MET A 52 6.24 11.43 -8.21
N ASN A 53 7.11 10.75 -7.48
CA ASN A 53 8.40 10.32 -8.02
C ASN A 53 8.72 8.88 -7.61
N ILE A 54 9.48 8.21 -8.49
CA ILE A 54 10.03 6.87 -8.25
C ILE A 54 11.53 6.99 -8.44
N LYS A 55 12.29 6.60 -7.43
CA LYS A 55 13.75 6.53 -7.44
C LYS A 55 14.18 5.07 -7.32
N ALA A 56 15.20 4.67 -8.10
CA ALA A 56 15.79 3.34 -8.03
C ALA A 56 17.21 3.36 -8.62
N ASP A 57 17.99 2.29 -8.41
CA ASP A 57 19.28 2.14 -9.08
C ASP A 57 19.09 2.00 -10.60
N ARG A 58 17.96 1.38 -11.00
CA ARG A 58 17.58 1.20 -12.40
C ARG A 58 16.07 1.31 -12.58
N LEU A 59 15.66 2.08 -13.60
CA LEU A 59 14.27 2.17 -14.06
C LEU A 59 14.17 1.69 -15.50
N ILE A 60 13.12 0.93 -15.82
CA ILE A 60 12.81 0.46 -17.16
C ILE A 60 11.34 0.79 -17.45
N GLY A 61 11.09 1.59 -18.46
CA GLY A 61 9.77 1.86 -18.99
C GLY A 61 9.56 1.14 -20.32
N TYR A 62 8.54 0.29 -20.41
CA TYR A 62 8.11 -0.36 -21.64
C TYR A 62 6.98 0.44 -22.27
N TYR A 63 6.98 0.56 -23.59
CA TYR A 63 5.93 1.29 -24.29
C TYR A 63 5.40 0.47 -25.49
N ALA A 64 4.10 0.64 -25.79
CA ALA A 64 3.53 0.09 -27.00
C ALA A 64 4.00 0.90 -28.22
N GLY A 65 4.35 0.22 -29.31
CA GLY A 65 4.71 0.85 -30.57
C GLY A 65 3.60 1.73 -31.10
N ARG A 66 3.94 2.64 -32.02
CA ARG A 66 3.02 3.54 -32.70
C ARG A 66 1.93 2.74 -33.45
N GLN A 67 0.86 2.40 -32.81
CA GLN A 67 -0.37 2.04 -33.52
C GLN A 67 -1.19 3.32 -33.68
N ASN A 68 -1.23 3.83 -34.92
CA ASN A 68 -2.17 4.80 -35.50
C ASN A 68 -3.02 5.65 -34.51
N THR A 69 -2.41 6.28 -33.53
CA THR A 69 -3.09 7.34 -32.79
C THR A 69 -2.77 8.66 -33.47
N ALA A 70 -3.79 9.45 -33.80
CA ALA A 70 -3.70 10.73 -34.52
C ALA A 70 -2.75 11.78 -33.91
N LYS A 71 -2.06 11.49 -32.81
CA LYS A 71 -1.06 12.34 -32.13
C LYS A 71 0.31 11.68 -31.86
N GLY A 72 0.58 10.47 -32.38
CA GLY A 72 1.93 9.91 -32.37
C GLY A 72 2.60 9.67 -31.00
N LYS A 73 1.88 9.68 -29.87
CA LYS A 73 2.44 9.45 -28.54
C LYS A 73 2.48 7.95 -28.23
N SER A 74 3.64 7.43 -27.87
CA SER A 74 3.80 6.06 -27.35
C SER A 74 3.20 5.98 -25.95
N LYS A 75 2.43 4.90 -25.67
CA LYS A 75 1.83 4.68 -24.36
C LYS A 75 2.71 3.75 -23.53
N ILE A 76 3.09 4.16 -22.33
CA ILE A 76 3.77 3.27 -21.37
C ILE A 76 2.80 2.15 -20.97
N THR A 77 3.31 0.91 -21.03
CA THR A 77 2.53 -0.31 -20.72
C THR A 77 3.01 -0.97 -19.42
N LYS A 78 4.31 -0.82 -19.09
CA LYS A 78 4.89 -1.37 -17.88
C LYS A 78 6.04 -0.49 -17.39
N VAL A 79 6.21 -0.40 -16.08
CA VAL A 79 7.39 0.22 -15.44
C VAL A 79 7.98 -0.78 -14.46
N GLU A 80 9.30 -0.92 -14.50
CA GLU A 80 10.08 -1.72 -13.55
C GLU A 80 11.11 -0.83 -12.84
N ALA A 81 11.17 -0.94 -11.53
CA ALA A 81 12.20 -0.34 -10.69
C ALA A 81 12.97 -1.46 -9.98
N ARG A 82 14.30 -1.36 -9.95
CA ARG A 82 15.20 -2.36 -9.37
C ARG A 82 16.31 -1.68 -8.59
N GLY A 83 16.55 -2.19 -7.37
CA GLY A 83 17.57 -1.72 -6.43
C GLY A 83 17.17 -0.40 -5.76
N ASN A 84 17.22 -0.36 -4.43
CA ASN A 84 16.97 0.84 -3.59
C ASN A 84 15.71 1.62 -4.02
N VAL A 85 14.62 0.89 -4.24
CA VAL A 85 13.36 1.49 -4.72
C VAL A 85 12.77 2.36 -3.63
N ALA A 86 12.54 3.64 -3.95
CA ALA A 86 11.79 4.58 -3.15
C ALA A 86 10.76 5.29 -4.03
N MET A 87 9.50 5.22 -3.65
CA MET A 87 8.42 5.97 -4.29
C MET A 87 7.87 6.98 -3.29
N HIS A 88 7.72 8.21 -3.75
CA HIS A 88 7.11 9.29 -2.99
C HIS A 88 5.82 9.75 -3.65
N SER A 89 4.79 9.97 -2.83
CA SER A 89 3.54 10.61 -3.21
C SER A 89 3.08 11.54 -2.08
N PRO A 90 2.17 12.49 -2.30
CA PRO A 90 1.70 13.40 -1.26
C PRO A 90 1.12 12.74 0.00
N LYS A 91 0.77 11.46 -0.08
CA LYS A 91 0.10 10.75 1.02
C LYS A 91 0.88 9.58 1.59
N ALA A 92 1.89 9.06 0.87
CA ALA A 92 2.65 7.90 1.31
C ALA A 92 3.99 7.81 0.61
N ASP A 93 4.96 7.29 1.34
CA ASP A 93 6.24 6.81 0.84
C ASP A 93 6.23 5.29 0.78
N ALA A 94 6.80 4.70 -0.28
CA ALA A 94 6.97 3.27 -0.40
C ALA A 94 8.44 2.91 -0.65
N PHE A 95 8.92 1.85 0.00
CA PHE A 95 10.31 1.42 -0.03
C PHE A 95 10.41 -0.08 -0.29
N GLY A 96 11.38 -0.48 -1.12
CA GLY A 96 11.62 -1.88 -1.43
C GLY A 96 12.90 -2.10 -2.23
N SER A 97 13.13 -3.33 -2.64
CA SER A 97 14.23 -3.71 -3.53
C SER A 97 13.78 -3.76 -5.00
N ALA A 98 12.49 -3.97 -5.26
CA ALA A 98 11.93 -4.03 -6.61
C ALA A 98 10.48 -3.53 -6.62
N MET A 99 10.08 -2.90 -7.72
CA MET A 99 8.69 -2.56 -8.02
C MET A 99 8.38 -2.88 -9.48
N ASP A 100 7.23 -3.48 -9.71
CA ASP A 100 6.65 -3.73 -11.03
C ASP A 100 5.28 -3.04 -11.10
N TYR A 101 5.09 -2.16 -12.08
CA TYR A 101 3.79 -1.59 -12.39
C TYR A 101 3.38 -2.02 -13.80
N ASP A 102 2.42 -2.91 -13.90
CA ASP A 102 1.77 -3.29 -15.15
C ASP A 102 0.54 -2.40 -15.35
N LEU A 103 0.63 -1.46 -16.31
CA LEU A 103 -0.45 -0.52 -16.61
C LEU A 103 -1.57 -1.14 -17.46
N VAL A 104 -1.34 -2.32 -18.04
CA VAL A 104 -2.34 -3.05 -18.82
C VAL A 104 -3.22 -3.88 -17.90
N GLN A 105 -2.61 -4.58 -16.95
CA GLN A 105 -3.32 -5.36 -15.94
C GLN A 105 -3.76 -4.50 -14.75
N ASP A 106 -3.29 -3.25 -14.68
CA ASP A 106 -3.54 -2.29 -13.61
C ASP A 106 -3.18 -2.85 -12.22
N VAL A 107 -1.92 -3.27 -12.09
CA VAL A 107 -1.37 -3.82 -10.86
C VAL A 107 0.02 -3.29 -10.57
N VAL A 108 0.25 -2.88 -9.32
CA VAL A 108 1.56 -2.49 -8.79
C VAL A 108 2.00 -3.52 -7.75
N ILE A 109 3.21 -4.05 -7.88
CA ILE A 109 3.77 -5.01 -6.93
C ILE A 109 5.09 -4.45 -6.40
N LEU A 110 5.14 -4.20 -5.11
CA LEU A 110 6.34 -3.79 -4.38
C LEU A 110 6.90 -4.98 -3.62
N ARG A 111 8.21 -5.24 -3.77
CA ARG A 111 8.96 -6.28 -3.05
C ARG A 111 10.13 -5.65 -2.32
N GLY A 112 10.49 -6.23 -1.19
CA GLY A 112 11.63 -5.78 -0.39
C GLY A 112 11.95 -6.79 0.72
N GLU A 113 12.90 -6.44 1.57
CA GLU A 113 13.28 -7.24 2.73
C GLU A 113 13.28 -6.36 4.01
N PRO A 114 12.10 -5.94 4.49
CA PRO A 114 10.74 -6.07 3.93
C PRO A 114 10.36 -4.96 2.93
N ALA A 115 9.34 -5.21 2.11
CA ALA A 115 8.60 -4.14 1.44
C ALA A 115 7.89 -3.27 2.49
N LYS A 116 7.92 -1.94 2.33
CA LYS A 116 7.42 -1.01 3.34
C LYS A 116 6.63 0.13 2.72
N ILE A 117 5.54 0.51 3.37
CA ILE A 117 4.79 1.73 3.07
C ILE A 117 4.68 2.53 4.35
N LYS A 118 4.93 3.83 4.24
CA LYS A 118 4.85 4.79 5.34
C LYS A 118 3.90 5.91 4.96
N THR A 119 2.97 6.22 5.85
CA THR A 119 2.07 7.37 5.79
C THR A 119 2.35 8.30 6.97
N ASP A 120 1.61 9.40 7.10
CA ASP A 120 1.72 10.30 8.25
C ASP A 120 1.34 9.64 9.58
N THR A 121 0.52 8.59 9.54
CA THR A 121 -0.03 7.95 10.74
C THR A 121 0.47 6.55 10.99
N GLU A 122 1.02 5.88 9.97
CA GLU A 122 1.29 4.44 10.04
C GLU A 122 2.47 4.01 9.18
N THR A 123 3.04 2.88 9.57
CA THR A 123 3.99 2.12 8.74
C THR A 123 3.50 0.69 8.61
N ILE A 124 3.44 0.21 7.37
CA ILE A 124 3.08 -1.18 7.04
C ILE A 124 4.30 -1.82 6.37
N SER A 125 4.67 -3.00 6.82
CA SER A 125 5.72 -3.80 6.20
C SER A 125 5.26 -5.22 5.94
N ALA A 126 5.80 -5.84 4.90
CA ALA A 126 5.51 -7.21 4.50
C ALA A 126 6.77 -7.86 3.92
N GLU A 127 7.07 -9.11 4.30
CA GLU A 127 8.29 -9.79 3.85
C GLU A 127 8.22 -10.22 2.39
N ASP A 128 7.05 -10.70 1.92
CA ASP A 128 6.93 -11.18 0.54
C ASP A 128 6.66 -10.04 -0.44
N ASN A 129 5.54 -9.34 -0.25
CA ASN A 129 5.18 -8.23 -1.14
C ASN A 129 4.02 -7.37 -0.59
N ILE A 130 3.90 -6.18 -1.18
CA ILE A 130 2.71 -5.34 -1.09
C ILE A 130 2.22 -5.11 -2.51
N THR A 131 1.00 -5.55 -2.81
CA THR A 131 0.38 -5.45 -4.13
C THR A 131 -0.81 -4.49 -4.07
N TYR A 132 -0.86 -3.54 -5.00
CA TYR A 132 -1.98 -2.61 -5.16
C TYR A 132 -2.68 -2.83 -6.50
N TYR A 133 -4.01 -2.86 -6.46
CA TYR A 133 -4.92 -3.00 -7.60
C TYR A 133 -5.75 -1.73 -7.75
N PRO A 134 -5.29 -0.74 -8.54
CA PRO A 134 -5.94 0.57 -8.66
C PRO A 134 -7.41 0.51 -9.05
N SER A 135 -7.77 -0.25 -10.08
CA SER A 135 -9.15 -0.38 -10.55
C SER A 135 -10.07 -1.08 -9.56
N GLN A 136 -9.51 -1.94 -8.69
CA GLN A 136 -10.26 -2.61 -7.62
C GLN A 136 -10.25 -1.82 -6.31
N GLN A 137 -9.49 -0.71 -6.25
CA GLN A 137 -9.30 0.09 -5.03
C GLN A 137 -8.93 -0.81 -3.84
N LYS A 138 -7.96 -1.71 -4.04
CA LYS A 138 -7.57 -2.73 -3.08
C LYS A 138 -6.06 -2.84 -2.98
N ALA A 139 -5.55 -2.93 -1.74
CA ALA A 139 -4.15 -3.28 -1.48
C ALA A 139 -4.07 -4.59 -0.69
N VAL A 140 -3.04 -5.39 -0.96
CA VAL A 140 -2.77 -6.66 -0.28
C VAL A 140 -1.31 -6.66 0.16
N ALA A 141 -1.08 -6.78 1.46
CA ALA A 141 0.23 -7.08 2.03
C ALA A 141 0.28 -8.57 2.40
N PHE A 142 1.37 -9.25 2.06
CA PHE A 142 1.53 -10.68 2.27
C PHE A 142 2.93 -11.03 2.78
N GLY A 143 3.00 -12.00 3.72
CA GLY A 143 4.21 -12.48 4.37
C GLY A 143 4.59 -11.66 5.61
N ASN A 144 4.38 -12.23 6.80
CA ASN A 144 4.74 -11.61 8.09
C ASN A 144 4.46 -10.09 8.14
N VAL A 145 3.20 -9.75 7.86
CA VAL A 145 2.76 -8.34 7.78
C VAL A 145 2.79 -7.73 9.17
N ILE A 146 3.42 -6.55 9.27
CA ILE A 146 3.42 -5.75 10.49
C ILE A 146 2.89 -4.36 10.15
N ALA A 147 1.82 -3.94 10.82
CA ALA A 147 1.34 -2.56 10.80
C ALA A 147 1.62 -1.92 12.16
N VAL A 148 2.18 -0.70 12.14
CA VAL A 148 2.51 0.08 13.33
C VAL A 148 1.93 1.47 13.17
N ASP A 149 1.12 1.92 14.13
CA ASP A 149 0.60 3.29 14.16
C ASP A 149 1.51 4.26 14.94
N LYS A 150 1.13 5.54 14.92
CA LYS A 150 1.85 6.59 15.66
C LYS A 150 1.89 6.40 17.18
N ASP A 151 0.93 5.66 17.75
CA ASP A 151 0.83 5.38 19.18
C ASP A 151 1.54 4.07 19.56
N SER A 152 2.31 3.50 18.63
CA SER A 152 3.08 2.25 18.77
C SER A 152 2.23 0.99 18.94
N ASN A 153 0.93 1.04 18.62
CA ASN A 153 0.14 -0.17 18.51
C ASN A 153 0.61 -0.97 17.29
N ARG A 154 0.60 -2.29 17.42
CA ARG A 154 1.11 -3.19 16.38
C ARG A 154 0.09 -4.25 16.04
N ILE A 155 -0.07 -4.48 14.75
CA ILE A 155 -0.83 -5.62 14.22
C ILE A 155 0.14 -6.51 13.46
N PHE A 156 0.10 -7.79 13.75
CA PHE A 156 0.83 -8.84 13.04
C PHE A 156 -0.19 -9.76 12.37
N ALA A 157 0.08 -10.17 11.14
CA ALA A 157 -0.74 -11.13 10.41
C ALA A 157 0.07 -11.74 9.26
N ASP A 158 -0.34 -12.88 8.74
CA ASP A 158 0.26 -13.44 7.52
C ASP A 158 -0.16 -12.64 6.29
N LYS A 159 -1.38 -12.07 6.33
CA LYS A 159 -1.96 -11.31 5.23
C LYS A 159 -2.84 -10.18 5.76
N MET A 160 -2.74 -9.03 5.10
CA MET A 160 -3.61 -7.88 5.30
C MET A 160 -4.18 -7.41 3.96
N VAL A 161 -5.49 -7.15 3.92
CA VAL A 161 -6.18 -6.63 2.73
C VAL A 161 -6.88 -5.34 3.11
N ALA A 162 -6.55 -4.25 2.44
CA ALA A 162 -7.18 -2.95 2.59
C ALA A 162 -8.07 -2.64 1.38
N TYR A 163 -9.29 -2.23 1.61
CA TYR A 163 -10.25 -1.80 0.60
C TYR A 163 -10.50 -0.31 0.73
N PHE A 164 -10.54 0.38 -0.39
CA PHE A 164 -10.72 1.82 -0.46
C PHE A 164 -11.97 2.18 -1.24
N ILE A 165 -12.54 3.33 -0.94
CA ILE A 165 -13.63 3.94 -1.69
C ILE A 165 -13.23 5.35 -2.11
N LYS A 166 -13.83 5.86 -3.17
CA LYS A 166 -13.69 7.28 -3.53
C LYS A 166 -14.31 8.13 -2.45
N GLY A 167 -13.59 9.13 -1.97
CA GLY A 167 -14.11 10.11 -1.01
C GLY A 167 -15.37 10.78 -1.55
N GLY A 168 -16.35 11.05 -0.68
CA GLY A 168 -17.58 11.73 -1.04
C GLY A 168 -17.35 13.19 -1.42
N ASN A 169 -18.27 13.78 -2.19
CA ASN A 169 -18.22 15.12 -2.81
C ASN A 169 -18.11 16.31 -1.84
N ASN A 170 -18.00 16.11 -0.52
CA ASN A 170 -17.98 17.19 0.45
C ASN A 170 -16.59 17.53 1.00
N ASP A 171 -15.59 16.70 0.76
CA ASP A 171 -14.21 17.04 1.06
C ASP A 171 -13.47 17.34 -0.25
N ASN A 172 -12.81 18.51 -0.32
CA ASN A 172 -11.92 18.91 -1.42
C ASN A 172 -10.72 17.96 -1.60
N THR A 173 -10.79 16.75 -1.08
CA THR A 173 -9.85 15.65 -1.22
C THR A 173 -10.37 14.69 -2.28
N SER A 174 -9.95 14.89 -3.52
CA SER A 174 -10.09 13.92 -4.63
C SER A 174 -9.30 12.62 -4.38
N GLY A 175 -9.41 12.03 -3.18
CA GLY A 175 -8.61 10.91 -2.71
C GLY A 175 -9.44 9.68 -2.38
N LEU A 176 -8.76 8.53 -2.34
CA LEU A 176 -9.30 7.29 -1.80
C LEU A 176 -9.35 7.36 -0.27
N THR A 177 -10.43 6.85 0.31
CA THR A 177 -10.62 6.70 1.76
C THR A 177 -10.64 5.22 2.10
N LEU A 178 -9.99 4.83 3.19
CA LEU A 178 -10.03 3.46 3.67
C LEU A 178 -11.45 3.12 4.16
N ASP A 179 -12.01 2.04 3.61
CA ASP A 179 -13.36 1.56 3.94
C ASP A 179 -13.33 0.33 4.86
N LYS A 180 -12.46 -0.62 4.56
CA LYS A 180 -12.36 -1.88 5.30
C LYS A 180 -10.93 -2.42 5.28
N VAL A 181 -10.52 -3.05 6.39
CA VAL A 181 -9.30 -3.87 6.47
C VAL A 181 -9.67 -5.27 6.91
N GLU A 182 -9.15 -6.28 6.23
CA GLU A 182 -9.21 -7.68 6.62
C GLU A 182 -7.81 -8.17 6.95
N ILE A 183 -7.66 -8.84 8.07
CA ILE A 183 -6.42 -9.48 8.51
C ILE A 183 -6.65 -10.96 8.72
N SER A 184 -5.67 -11.78 8.38
CA SER A 184 -5.79 -13.24 8.50
C SER A 184 -4.44 -13.93 8.65
N GLY A 185 -4.47 -15.05 9.38
CA GLY A 185 -3.33 -15.90 9.69
C GLY A 185 -2.46 -15.30 10.81
N ASN A 186 -2.32 -16.05 11.90
CA ASN A 186 -1.47 -15.70 13.04
C ASN A 186 -1.67 -14.27 13.55
N VAL A 187 -2.93 -13.80 13.58
CA VAL A 187 -3.25 -12.43 13.96
C VAL A 187 -2.86 -12.17 15.40
N LYS A 188 -2.05 -11.11 15.63
CA LYS A 188 -1.73 -10.59 16.96
C LYS A 188 -1.85 -9.09 16.95
N ILE A 189 -2.54 -8.53 17.93
CA ILE A 189 -2.67 -7.09 18.12
C ILE A 189 -2.06 -6.76 19.47
N LYS A 190 -1.06 -5.89 19.47
CA LYS A 190 -0.37 -5.43 20.67
C LYS A 190 -0.61 -3.95 20.89
N THR A 191 -1.14 -3.61 22.04
CA THR A 191 -1.33 -2.25 22.50
C THR A 191 -0.65 -2.07 23.87
N PRO A 192 -0.50 -0.85 24.40
CA PRO A 192 0.04 -0.64 25.73
C PRO A 192 -0.74 -1.35 26.85
N ASN A 193 -2.02 -1.66 26.61
CA ASN A 193 -2.95 -2.13 27.63
C ASN A 193 -3.47 -3.56 27.40
N ALA A 194 -3.26 -4.14 26.22
CA ALA A 194 -3.78 -5.45 25.88
C ALA A 194 -2.97 -6.14 24.78
N ASP A 195 -2.83 -7.44 24.90
CA ASP A 195 -2.38 -8.36 23.87
C ASP A 195 -3.59 -9.20 23.40
N VAL A 196 -3.81 -9.22 22.10
CA VAL A 196 -4.93 -9.97 21.50
C VAL A 196 -4.40 -10.90 20.42
N SER A 197 -4.92 -12.12 20.37
CA SER A 197 -4.69 -13.04 19.26
C SER A 197 -5.99 -13.57 18.69
N SER A 198 -6.01 -13.91 17.40
CA SER A 198 -7.12 -14.53 16.69
C SER A 198 -6.63 -15.14 15.36
N ASP A 199 -7.48 -15.89 14.67
CA ASP A 199 -7.13 -16.40 13.33
C ASP A 199 -7.38 -15.34 12.26
N ARG A 200 -8.37 -14.48 12.43
CA ARG A 200 -8.75 -13.43 11.48
C ARG A 200 -9.47 -12.28 12.14
N GLY A 201 -9.48 -11.14 11.44
CA GLY A 201 -10.20 -9.96 11.91
C GLY A 201 -10.63 -9.05 10.77
N THR A 202 -11.57 -8.17 11.08
CA THR A 202 -12.05 -7.12 10.19
C THR A 202 -12.14 -5.81 10.96
N TYR A 203 -11.64 -4.74 10.36
CA TYR A 203 -11.75 -3.38 10.86
C TYR A 203 -12.52 -2.52 9.87
N LEU A 204 -13.50 -1.77 10.36
CA LEU A 204 -14.33 -0.83 9.62
C LEU A 204 -14.05 0.59 10.10
N PRO A 205 -13.11 1.34 9.47
CA PRO A 205 -12.66 2.65 9.94
C PRO A 205 -13.80 3.67 10.10
N ARG A 206 -14.75 3.65 9.17
CA ARG A 206 -15.87 4.61 9.14
C ARG A 206 -16.82 4.49 10.34
N THR A 207 -16.92 3.31 10.93
CA THR A 207 -17.77 3.04 12.09
C THR A 207 -16.97 2.78 13.36
N GLY A 208 -15.63 2.68 13.25
CA GLY A 208 -14.76 2.33 14.37
C GLY A 208 -14.92 0.88 14.86
N LYS A 209 -15.60 0.01 14.10
CA LYS A 209 -15.88 -1.35 14.55
C LYS A 209 -14.76 -2.29 14.19
N ILE A 210 -14.36 -3.11 15.16
CA ILE A 210 -13.43 -4.24 15.00
C ILE A 210 -14.18 -5.52 15.33
N LYS A 211 -14.04 -6.53 14.48
CA LYS A 211 -14.50 -7.90 14.72
C LYS A 211 -13.33 -8.86 14.58
N LEU A 212 -13.18 -9.72 15.56
CA LEU A 212 -12.21 -10.81 15.56
C LEU A 212 -12.94 -12.14 15.56
N TYR A 213 -12.34 -13.13 14.91
CA TYR A 213 -12.96 -14.43 14.72
C TYR A 213 -11.93 -15.54 14.98
N ASP A 214 -12.43 -16.60 15.56
CA ASP A 214 -11.79 -17.88 15.76
C ASP A 214 -10.57 -17.82 16.71
N HIS A 215 -10.54 -18.69 17.70
CA HIS A 215 -9.46 -18.87 18.68
C HIS A 215 -8.98 -17.57 19.33
N ILE A 216 -9.93 -16.72 19.72
CA ILE A 216 -9.61 -15.41 20.29
C ILE A 216 -9.08 -15.60 21.71
N VAL A 217 -7.95 -14.94 21.99
CA VAL A 217 -7.42 -14.75 23.35
C VAL A 217 -7.14 -13.27 23.53
N ILE A 218 -7.71 -12.67 24.57
CA ILE A 218 -7.49 -11.27 24.97
C ILE A 218 -6.85 -11.30 26.36
N GLU A 219 -5.66 -10.76 26.48
CA GLU A 219 -4.95 -10.58 27.74
C GLU A 219 -4.91 -9.09 28.08
N GLN A 220 -5.53 -8.71 29.19
CA GLN A 220 -5.60 -7.32 29.64
C GLN A 220 -5.54 -7.24 31.17
N ASN A 221 -4.58 -6.47 31.72
CA ASN A 221 -4.44 -6.24 33.16
C ASN A 221 -4.42 -7.53 33.99
N GLY A 222 -3.78 -8.59 33.46
CA GLY A 222 -3.72 -9.90 34.10
C GLY A 222 -4.97 -10.77 33.96
N ASN A 223 -6.02 -10.28 33.32
CA ASN A 223 -7.21 -11.05 32.99
C ASN A 223 -7.09 -11.66 31.59
N ILE A 224 -7.59 -12.88 31.43
CA ILE A 224 -7.62 -13.59 30.15
C ILE A 224 -9.07 -13.88 29.77
N LEU A 225 -9.47 -13.43 28.59
CA LEU A 225 -10.75 -13.77 27.97
C LEU A 225 -10.49 -14.65 26.74
N LYS A 226 -11.35 -15.63 26.52
CA LYS A 226 -11.28 -16.53 25.35
C LYS A 226 -12.66 -16.66 24.72
N GLY A 227 -12.69 -16.78 23.38
CA GLY A 227 -13.93 -16.94 22.63
C GLY A 227 -13.66 -17.11 21.13
N ASP A 228 -14.74 -17.27 20.37
CA ASP A 228 -14.68 -17.44 18.92
C ASP A 228 -15.17 -16.21 18.15
N LEU A 229 -15.79 -15.25 18.85
CA LEU A 229 -16.20 -13.97 18.31
C LEU A 229 -15.98 -12.87 19.35
N ALA A 230 -15.29 -11.80 18.95
CA ALA A 230 -15.22 -10.57 19.71
C ALA A 230 -15.56 -9.39 18.80
N GLU A 231 -16.37 -8.48 19.27
CA GLU A 231 -16.70 -7.23 18.59
C GLU A 231 -16.44 -6.06 19.55
N THR A 232 -15.78 -5.03 19.06
CA THR A 232 -15.62 -3.79 19.81
C THR A 232 -15.92 -2.59 18.91
N ASP A 233 -16.49 -1.56 19.51
CA ASP A 233 -16.74 -0.27 18.89
C ASP A 233 -15.80 0.76 19.52
N LEU A 234 -14.84 1.23 18.74
CA LEU A 234 -13.81 2.18 19.21
C LEU A 234 -14.40 3.56 19.57
N ASN A 235 -15.57 3.91 19.02
CA ASN A 235 -16.21 5.20 19.28
C ASN A 235 -16.93 5.19 20.64
N THR A 236 -17.53 4.04 20.99
CA THR A 236 -18.29 3.91 22.24
C THR A 236 -17.49 3.23 23.36
N GLY A 237 -16.44 2.50 23.01
CA GLY A 237 -15.64 1.71 23.96
C GLY A 237 -16.39 0.49 24.52
N ILE A 238 -17.50 0.08 23.90
CA ILE A 238 -18.26 -1.12 24.26
C ILE A 238 -17.65 -2.32 23.52
N SER A 239 -17.44 -3.39 24.26
CA SER A 239 -16.90 -4.67 23.77
C SER A 239 -17.80 -5.80 24.22
#